data_0a70ad35cc0723bc5205473cc28cc3f5
#
_entry.id   0a70ad35cc0723bc5205473cc28cc3f5
#
_cell.length_a   1.000
_cell.length_b   1.000
_cell.length_c   1.000
_cell.angle_alpha   90.00
_cell.angle_beta   90.00
_cell.angle_gamma   90.00
#
_symmetry.space_group_name_H-M   'P 1'
#
loop_
_entity.id
_entity.type
_entity.pdbx_description
1 polymer ?
#
loop_
_entity_poly.entity_id
_entity_poly.type
_entity_poly.pdbx_seq_one_letter_code
_entity_poly.pdbx_strand_id
1 'polypeptide(L)'
;MQTLIKKIKEIIAYYGVRDQSGFLAWMLGIVISCITGYNHKKYWHRREYVVNCQKGFFLKKLFYLLYIKRVDARHLSSTGTMLNIGNNWIAPPNLPHGLNRIIIGHDAKIGRNVTIFQGVTVSHGGCSIGDNVLLGANCVVLSGVHVGNNAKIGANCVVVNDVPDGATCVIQKPRIIMVDKDTEKVDM
;
A
#
# COMPACT_ATOMS: atom_id res chain seq x y z
N MET A 1 -5.72 -10.18 34.59
CA MET A 1 -5.00 -10.96 33.55
C MET A 1 -5.88 -11.27 32.34
N GLN A 2 -7.09 -11.83 32.51
CA GLN A 2 -8.02 -12.11 31.38
C GLN A 2 -8.46 -10.85 30.60
N THR A 3 -8.67 -9.72 31.25
CA THR A 3 -9.03 -8.44 30.60
C THR A 3 -7.91 -7.90 29.73
N LEU A 4 -6.65 -8.12 30.11
CA LEU A 4 -5.48 -7.72 29.35
C LEU A 4 -5.32 -8.57 28.09
N ILE A 5 -5.52 -9.88 28.22
CA ILE A 5 -5.46 -10.83 27.10
C ILE A 5 -6.60 -10.57 26.08
N LYS A 6 -7.80 -10.22 26.57
CA LYS A 6 -8.92 -9.84 25.71
C LYS A 6 -8.59 -8.56 24.92
N LYS A 7 -8.07 -7.52 25.56
CA LYS A 7 -7.63 -6.29 24.88
C LYS A 7 -6.49 -6.54 23.88
N ILE A 8 -5.53 -7.40 24.22
CA ILE A 8 -4.44 -7.77 23.29
C ILE A 8 -4.99 -8.49 22.06
N LYS A 9 -5.95 -9.41 22.23
CA LYS A 9 -6.61 -10.10 21.12
C LYS A 9 -7.44 -9.15 20.25
N GLU A 10 -8.15 -8.20 20.84
CA GLU A 10 -8.91 -7.17 20.11
C GLU A 10 -7.99 -6.24 19.31
N ILE A 11 -6.82 -5.88 19.85
CA ILE A 11 -5.83 -5.04 19.16
C ILE A 11 -5.12 -5.83 18.04
N ILE A 12 -4.83 -7.10 18.25
CA ILE A 12 -4.24 -7.99 17.23
C ILE A 12 -5.26 -8.26 16.11
N ALA A 13 -6.55 -8.42 16.44
CA ALA A 13 -7.61 -8.60 15.44
C ALA A 13 -7.88 -7.31 14.62
N TYR A 14 -7.53 -6.16 15.18
CA TYR A 14 -7.72 -4.87 14.55
C TYR A 14 -6.37 -4.29 14.11
N TYR A 15 -5.87 -4.72 12.98
CA TYR A 15 -4.67 -4.15 12.34
C TYR A 15 -4.87 -2.69 11.88
N GLY A 16 -5.94 -2.08 12.31
CA GLY A 16 -6.28 -0.67 12.14
C GLY A 16 -6.31 0.05 13.48
N VAL A 17 -5.19 0.11 14.21
CA VAL A 17 -5.08 0.92 15.43
C VAL A 17 -5.17 2.40 15.06
N ARG A 18 -6.38 2.84 14.78
CA ARG A 18 -6.62 4.23 14.39
C ARG A 18 -6.93 5.15 15.57
N ASP A 19 -7.17 4.65 16.79
CA ASP A 19 -7.63 5.50 17.90
C ASP A 19 -7.30 4.97 19.31
N GLN A 20 -6.11 4.45 19.53
CA GLN A 20 -5.68 4.15 20.89
C GLN A 20 -4.43 4.96 21.27
N SER A 21 -4.67 6.14 21.81
CA SER A 21 -3.69 6.89 22.57
C SER A 21 -3.45 6.21 23.92
N GLY A 22 -2.40 5.41 24.05
CA GLY A 22 -2.04 4.80 25.32
C GLY A 22 -0.72 4.04 25.26
N PHE A 23 -0.05 3.93 26.41
CA PHE A 23 1.21 3.21 26.56
C PHE A 23 1.18 1.78 26.02
N LEU A 24 0.05 1.08 26.16
CA LEU A 24 -0.14 -0.28 25.65
C LEU A 24 -0.15 -0.36 24.12
N ALA A 25 -0.81 0.58 23.46
CA ALA A 25 -0.83 0.67 22.01
C ALA A 25 0.57 1.01 21.45
N TRP A 26 1.31 1.86 22.15
CA TRP A 26 2.69 2.18 21.82
C TRP A 26 3.61 0.96 21.96
N MET A 27 3.53 0.21 23.07
CA MET A 27 4.29 -1.03 23.27
C MET A 27 3.97 -2.09 22.21
N LEU A 28 2.68 -2.31 21.93
CA LEU A 28 2.25 -3.24 20.88
C LEU A 28 2.76 -2.83 19.49
N GLY A 29 2.73 -1.54 19.19
CA GLY A 29 3.31 -1.01 17.95
C GLY A 29 4.81 -1.32 17.83
N ILE A 30 5.56 -1.26 18.92
CA ILE A 30 6.98 -1.65 18.95
C ILE A 30 7.13 -3.15 18.70
N VAL A 31 6.37 -4.00 19.41
CA VAL A 31 6.43 -5.46 19.25
C VAL A 31 6.07 -5.87 17.83
N ILE A 32 4.98 -5.34 17.28
CA ILE A 32 4.57 -5.60 15.90
C ILE A 32 5.65 -5.12 14.91
N SER A 33 6.21 -3.93 15.14
CA SER A 33 7.31 -3.41 14.32
C SER A 33 8.57 -4.29 14.38
N CYS A 34 8.87 -4.88 15.52
CA CYS A 34 9.97 -5.84 15.66
C CYS A 34 9.70 -7.14 14.89
N ILE A 35 8.48 -7.66 14.96
CA ILE A 35 8.07 -8.89 14.28
C ILE A 35 8.02 -8.68 12.77
N THR A 36 7.32 -7.64 12.31
CA THR A 36 7.14 -7.35 10.88
C THR A 36 8.35 -6.68 10.24
N GLY A 37 9.19 -6.02 11.05
CA GLY A 37 10.29 -5.18 10.57
C GLY A 37 9.81 -3.87 9.93
N TYR A 38 8.51 -3.56 9.98
CA TYR A 38 7.92 -2.35 9.42
C TYR A 38 7.35 -1.44 10.52
N ASN A 39 7.80 -0.21 10.53
CA ASN A 39 7.22 0.87 11.31
C ASN A 39 6.90 2.03 10.37
N HIS A 40 5.60 2.35 10.23
CA HIS A 40 5.11 3.32 9.26
C HIS A 40 5.82 4.69 9.38
N LYS A 41 5.78 5.32 10.56
CA LYS A 41 6.41 6.63 10.79
C LYS A 41 7.91 6.62 10.49
N LYS A 42 8.63 5.60 10.96
CA LYS A 42 10.06 5.44 10.77
C LYS A 42 10.44 5.23 9.30
N TYR A 43 9.65 4.43 8.59
CA TYR A 43 9.86 4.14 7.18
C TYR A 43 9.70 5.41 6.33
N TRP A 44 8.57 6.10 6.46
CA TRP A 44 8.26 7.29 5.66
C TRP A 44 9.17 8.47 5.99
N HIS A 45 9.52 8.71 7.25
CA HIS A 45 10.50 9.72 7.64
C HIS A 45 11.89 9.46 7.01
N ARG A 46 12.35 8.21 7.01
CA ARG A 46 13.63 7.85 6.40
C ARG A 46 13.59 7.97 4.89
N ARG A 47 12.47 7.57 4.28
CA ARG A 47 12.27 7.70 2.84
C ARG A 47 12.32 9.16 2.40
N GLU A 48 11.62 10.03 3.08
CA GLU A 48 11.63 11.47 2.82
C GLU A 48 13.04 12.04 2.89
N TYR A 49 13.81 11.66 3.91
CA TYR A 49 15.21 12.09 4.04
C TYR A 49 16.08 11.60 2.86
N VAL A 50 15.89 10.37 2.40
CA VAL A 50 16.66 9.78 1.28
C VAL A 50 16.37 10.49 -0.03
N VAL A 51 15.09 10.81 -0.30
CA VAL A 51 14.64 11.37 -1.57
C VAL A 51 14.79 12.89 -1.62
N ASN A 52 14.31 13.59 -0.58
CA ASN A 52 14.11 15.04 -0.64
C ASN A 52 15.25 15.86 0.00
N CYS A 53 16.08 15.29 0.87
CA CYS A 53 17.11 16.04 1.57
C CYS A 53 18.36 16.24 0.69
N GLN A 54 18.42 17.30 -0.10
CA GLN A 54 19.57 17.56 -1.00
C GLN A 54 20.92 17.71 -0.27
N LYS A 55 20.92 18.30 0.91
CA LYS A 55 22.13 18.56 1.72
C LYS A 55 22.41 17.48 2.79
N GLY A 56 21.76 16.31 2.71
CA GLY A 56 21.90 15.26 3.71
C GLY A 56 23.26 14.55 3.67
N PHE A 57 23.72 14.14 4.85
CA PHE A 57 24.96 13.37 4.98
C PHE A 57 24.88 12.04 4.24
N PHE A 58 25.75 11.79 3.28
CA PHE A 58 25.70 10.65 2.36
C PHE A 58 25.61 9.29 3.05
N LEU A 59 26.44 9.02 4.05
CA LEU A 59 26.41 7.76 4.77
C LEU A 59 25.08 7.54 5.49
N LYS A 60 24.46 8.60 6.05
CA LYS A 60 23.14 8.51 6.67
C LYS A 60 22.06 8.18 5.64
N LYS A 61 22.12 8.77 4.44
CA LYS A 61 21.21 8.40 3.34
C LYS A 61 21.38 6.95 2.94
N LEU A 62 22.61 6.47 2.84
CA LEU A 62 22.90 5.07 2.50
C LEU A 62 22.33 4.12 3.54
N PHE A 63 22.52 4.36 4.84
CA PHE A 63 21.92 3.57 5.92
C PHE A 63 20.40 3.57 5.89
N TYR A 64 19.78 4.72 5.61
CA TYR A 64 18.34 4.83 5.49
C TYR A 64 17.82 4.11 4.25
N LEU A 65 18.52 4.19 3.12
CA LEU A 65 18.18 3.45 1.91
C LEU A 65 18.28 1.94 2.13
N LEU A 66 19.34 1.46 2.77
CA LEU A 66 19.48 0.03 3.10
C LEU A 66 18.34 -0.46 4.00
N TYR A 67 17.95 0.34 4.99
CA TYR A 67 16.78 0.02 5.82
C TYR A 67 15.50 -0.07 4.98
N ILE A 68 15.25 0.91 4.10
CA ILE A 68 14.07 0.92 3.22
C ILE A 68 14.07 -0.32 2.33
N LYS A 69 15.19 -0.61 1.65
CA LYS A 69 15.31 -1.78 0.77
C LYS A 69 15.12 -3.11 1.50
N ARG A 70 15.64 -3.20 2.73
CA ARG A 70 15.42 -4.38 3.57
C ARG A 70 13.94 -4.56 3.95
N VAL A 71 13.23 -3.49 4.27
CA VAL A 71 11.79 -3.51 4.57
C VAL A 71 11.01 -3.85 3.31
N ASP A 72 11.30 -3.19 2.18
CA ASP A 72 10.67 -3.46 0.89
C ASP A 72 10.81 -4.94 0.51
N ALA A 73 12.02 -5.51 0.61
CA ALA A 73 12.27 -6.91 0.28
C ALA A 73 11.48 -7.88 1.19
N ARG A 74 11.38 -7.59 2.49
CA ARG A 74 10.60 -8.43 3.43
C ARG A 74 9.11 -8.45 3.12
N HIS A 75 8.60 -7.35 2.58
CA HIS A 75 7.18 -7.18 2.27
C HIS A 75 6.86 -7.41 0.79
N LEU A 76 7.85 -7.85 -0.01
CA LEU A 76 7.73 -8.01 -1.47
C LEU A 76 7.19 -6.75 -2.14
N SER A 77 7.61 -5.58 -1.65
CA SER A 77 7.12 -4.27 -2.09
C SER A 77 8.22 -3.40 -2.67
N SER A 78 7.83 -2.34 -3.33
CA SER A 78 8.72 -1.30 -3.82
C SER A 78 7.97 0.03 -3.83
N THR A 79 8.44 0.99 -3.04
CA THR A 79 7.85 2.33 -3.02
C THR A 79 8.55 3.30 -3.98
N GLY A 80 9.27 2.80 -4.99
CA GLY A 80 9.96 3.61 -5.98
C GLY A 80 11.09 4.47 -5.39
N THR A 81 11.71 4.01 -4.29
CA THR A 81 12.74 4.79 -3.58
C THR A 81 14.14 4.39 -4.03
N MET A 82 14.94 5.36 -4.46
CA MET A 82 16.36 5.25 -4.73
C MET A 82 17.11 6.44 -4.11
N LEU A 83 18.43 6.47 -4.20
CA LEU A 83 19.23 7.56 -3.65
C LEU A 83 18.98 8.86 -4.43
N ASN A 84 18.42 9.86 -3.76
CA ASN A 84 18.04 11.17 -4.33
C ASN A 84 17.02 11.08 -5.49
N ILE A 85 16.42 9.94 -5.72
CA ILE A 85 15.40 9.70 -6.75
C ILE A 85 14.26 8.92 -6.12
N GLY A 86 13.05 9.29 -6.43
CA GLY A 86 11.86 8.57 -5.99
C GLY A 86 10.59 9.26 -6.44
N ASN A 87 9.52 8.49 -6.45
CA ASN A 87 8.20 9.01 -6.71
C ASN A 87 7.82 10.11 -5.71
N ASN A 88 6.98 11.02 -6.18
CA ASN A 88 6.54 12.17 -5.39
C ASN A 88 5.32 11.80 -4.55
N TRP A 89 5.50 11.76 -3.24
CA TRP A 89 4.45 11.61 -2.25
C TRP A 89 4.21 12.94 -1.57
N ILE A 90 3.01 13.48 -1.67
CA ILE A 90 2.68 14.72 -0.95
C ILE A 90 2.57 14.44 0.55
N ALA A 91 2.08 13.24 0.92
CA ALA A 91 2.02 12.76 2.30
C ALA A 91 2.15 11.24 2.34
N PRO A 92 2.56 10.65 3.48
CA PRO A 92 2.53 9.21 3.67
C PRO A 92 1.11 8.66 3.44
N PRO A 93 0.95 7.56 2.69
CA PRO A 93 -0.36 6.97 2.44
C PRO A 93 -0.90 6.26 3.69
N ASN A 94 -2.20 6.03 3.72
CA ASN A 94 -2.82 5.12 4.66
C ASN A 94 -2.67 3.68 4.15
N LEU A 95 -2.02 2.81 4.93
CA LEU A 95 -1.76 1.41 4.57
C LEU A 95 -2.43 0.48 5.60
N PRO A 96 -3.71 0.12 5.43
CA PRO A 96 -4.44 -0.69 6.41
C PRO A 96 -3.78 -2.03 6.71
N HIS A 97 -3.11 -2.63 5.72
CA HIS A 97 -2.41 -3.92 5.83
C HIS A 97 -0.88 -3.78 5.74
N GLY A 98 -0.33 -2.59 6.01
CA GLY A 98 1.09 -2.30 5.90
C GLY A 98 1.61 -2.38 4.46
N LEU A 99 2.94 -2.45 4.31
CA LEU A 99 3.62 -2.60 3.02
C LEU A 99 3.55 -4.06 2.54
N ASN A 100 2.43 -4.52 2.04
CA ASN A 100 2.30 -5.89 1.59
C ASN A 100 2.10 -5.96 0.08
N ARG A 101 3.14 -6.34 -0.66
CA ARG A 101 3.17 -6.43 -2.13
C ARG A 101 2.68 -5.16 -2.85
N ILE A 102 3.01 -4.00 -2.30
CA ILE A 102 2.69 -2.71 -2.92
C ILE A 102 3.87 -2.29 -3.78
N ILE A 103 3.62 -2.05 -5.07
CA ILE A 103 4.62 -1.63 -6.04
C ILE A 103 4.20 -0.29 -6.63
N ILE A 104 5.04 0.73 -6.44
CA ILE A 104 4.77 2.08 -6.95
C ILE A 104 5.95 2.52 -7.82
N GLY A 105 5.66 2.92 -9.04
CA GLY A 105 6.64 3.43 -9.99
C GLY A 105 7.43 4.62 -9.42
N HIS A 106 8.71 4.74 -9.78
CA HIS A 106 9.61 5.76 -9.22
C HIS A 106 9.28 7.19 -9.67
N ASP A 107 8.48 7.35 -10.71
CA ASP A 107 8.04 8.61 -11.32
C ASP A 107 6.57 8.94 -11.02
N ALA A 108 5.87 8.07 -10.29
CA ALA A 108 4.48 8.29 -9.92
C ALA A 108 4.32 9.49 -8.96
N LYS A 109 3.20 10.20 -9.10
CA LYS A 109 2.80 11.29 -8.21
C LYS A 109 1.63 10.81 -7.37
N ILE A 110 1.77 10.87 -6.03
CA ILE A 110 0.74 10.39 -5.11
C ILE A 110 0.29 11.54 -4.22
N GLY A 111 -1.02 11.78 -4.23
CA GLY A 111 -1.68 12.85 -3.48
C GLY A 111 -1.73 12.61 -1.97
N ARG A 112 -2.55 13.42 -1.30
CA ARG A 112 -2.78 13.34 0.15
C ARG A 112 -3.88 12.33 0.48
N ASN A 113 -3.80 11.78 1.69
CA ASN A 113 -4.84 10.91 2.25
C ASN A 113 -5.21 9.73 1.32
N VAL A 114 -4.25 9.22 0.56
CA VAL A 114 -4.45 8.06 -0.31
C VAL A 114 -4.43 6.80 0.53
N THR A 115 -5.45 5.96 0.37
CA THR A 115 -5.51 4.63 1.02
C THR A 115 -5.13 3.57 0.01
N ILE A 116 -4.11 2.77 0.34
CA ILE A 116 -3.59 1.72 -0.53
C ILE A 116 -3.68 0.38 0.19
N PHE A 117 -4.44 -0.54 -0.38
CA PHE A 117 -4.53 -1.92 0.11
C PHE A 117 -3.37 -2.77 -0.42
N GLN A 118 -3.26 -3.99 0.09
CA GLN A 118 -2.20 -4.92 -0.30
C GLN A 118 -2.25 -5.28 -1.80
N GLY A 119 -1.10 -5.58 -2.37
CA GLY A 119 -0.95 -6.05 -3.75
C GLY A 119 -1.17 -4.98 -4.83
N VAL A 120 -1.35 -3.72 -4.46
CA VAL A 120 -1.55 -2.63 -5.42
C VAL A 120 -0.29 -2.37 -6.22
N THR A 121 -0.45 -2.22 -7.54
CA THR A 121 0.61 -1.80 -8.44
C THR A 121 0.23 -0.49 -9.13
N VAL A 122 1.08 0.53 -9.01
CA VAL A 122 1.03 1.75 -9.83
C VAL A 122 2.26 1.75 -10.73
N SER A 123 2.05 1.66 -12.04
CA SER A 123 3.12 1.50 -13.01
C SER A 123 3.98 2.76 -13.16
N HIS A 124 5.11 2.61 -13.85
CA HIS A 124 5.91 3.74 -14.33
C HIS A 124 5.19 4.49 -15.46
N GLY A 125 5.78 5.59 -15.92
CA GLY A 125 5.30 6.36 -17.06
C GLY A 125 4.42 7.54 -16.65
N GLY A 126 4.73 8.16 -15.51
CA GLY A 126 4.11 9.42 -15.11
C GLY A 126 2.70 9.30 -14.53
N CYS A 127 2.34 8.13 -14.00
CA CYS A 127 1.05 7.96 -13.32
C CYS A 127 0.84 9.01 -12.23
N SER A 128 -0.41 9.47 -12.08
CA SER A 128 -0.78 10.34 -10.96
C SER A 128 -2.03 9.83 -10.25
N ILE A 129 -1.96 9.84 -8.92
CA ILE A 129 -3.06 9.50 -8.02
C ILE A 129 -3.42 10.77 -7.25
N GLY A 130 -4.66 11.20 -7.36
CA GLY A 130 -5.17 12.41 -6.71
C GLY A 130 -5.30 12.27 -5.18
N ASP A 131 -5.90 13.29 -4.58
CA ASP A 131 -6.15 13.34 -3.14
C ASP A 131 -7.37 12.46 -2.75
N ASN A 132 -7.34 11.88 -1.53
CA ASN A 132 -8.42 11.06 -0.96
C ASN A 132 -8.80 9.82 -1.80
N VAL A 133 -7.89 9.32 -2.62
CA VAL A 133 -8.13 8.14 -3.47
C VAL A 133 -8.03 6.87 -2.64
N LEU A 134 -8.89 5.89 -2.96
CA LEU A 134 -8.84 4.53 -2.44
C LEU A 134 -8.42 3.57 -3.54
N LEU A 135 -7.30 2.90 -3.34
CA LEU A 135 -6.80 1.83 -4.22
C LEU A 135 -7.08 0.46 -3.57
N GLY A 136 -8.06 -0.26 -4.10
CA GLY A 136 -8.48 -1.57 -3.60
C GLY A 136 -7.41 -2.65 -3.80
N ALA A 137 -7.52 -3.74 -3.05
CA ALA A 137 -6.54 -4.82 -3.06
C ALA A 137 -6.27 -5.37 -4.47
N ASN A 138 -4.99 -5.60 -4.78
CA ASN A 138 -4.52 -6.13 -6.06
C ASN A 138 -4.93 -5.32 -7.30
N CYS A 139 -5.35 -4.06 -7.15
CA CYS A 139 -5.60 -3.24 -8.33
C CYS A 139 -4.28 -2.83 -9.00
N VAL A 140 -4.36 -2.62 -10.31
CA VAL A 140 -3.23 -2.21 -11.13
C VAL A 140 -3.59 -0.94 -11.87
N VAL A 141 -2.78 0.11 -11.72
CA VAL A 141 -2.88 1.35 -12.50
C VAL A 141 -1.79 1.31 -13.57
N LEU A 142 -2.17 1.30 -14.84
CA LEU A 142 -1.25 1.20 -15.95
C LEU A 142 -0.51 2.52 -16.18
N SER A 143 0.56 2.43 -16.97
CA SER A 143 1.45 3.53 -17.34
C SER A 143 0.67 4.72 -17.93
N GLY A 144 1.01 5.93 -17.48
CA GLY A 144 0.41 7.17 -17.98
C GLY A 144 -1.00 7.49 -17.48
N VAL A 145 -1.62 6.60 -16.70
CA VAL A 145 -2.98 6.81 -16.20
C VAL A 145 -3.02 7.84 -15.06
N HIS A 146 -4.04 8.70 -15.11
CA HIS A 146 -4.33 9.68 -14.08
C HIS A 146 -5.62 9.30 -13.34
N VAL A 147 -5.52 9.15 -12.02
CA VAL A 147 -6.67 8.89 -11.14
C VAL A 147 -7.01 10.17 -10.40
N GLY A 148 -8.22 10.68 -10.65
CA GLY A 148 -8.72 11.93 -10.09
C GLY A 148 -8.94 11.89 -8.58
N ASN A 149 -9.21 13.06 -7.99
CA ASN A 149 -9.44 13.21 -6.56
C ASN A 149 -10.71 12.47 -6.12
N ASN A 150 -10.72 11.96 -4.88
CA ASN A 150 -11.86 11.25 -4.28
C ASN A 150 -12.31 10.01 -5.09
N ALA A 151 -11.51 9.54 -6.05
CA ALA A 151 -11.82 8.34 -6.83
C ALA A 151 -11.61 7.06 -6.01
N LYS A 152 -12.32 6.00 -6.39
CA LYS A 152 -12.22 4.69 -5.75
C LYS A 152 -11.96 3.62 -6.81
N ILE A 153 -10.89 2.89 -6.64
CA ILE A 153 -10.56 1.74 -7.49
C ILE A 153 -10.88 0.47 -6.72
N GLY A 154 -11.77 -0.34 -7.28
CA GLY A 154 -12.17 -1.62 -6.69
C GLY A 154 -11.03 -2.63 -6.68
N ALA A 155 -11.16 -3.67 -5.85
CA ALA A 155 -10.19 -4.75 -5.81
C ALA A 155 -10.09 -5.49 -7.15
N ASN A 156 -8.88 -5.93 -7.50
CA ASN A 156 -8.53 -6.63 -8.74
C ASN A 156 -8.80 -5.84 -10.03
N CYS A 157 -9.12 -4.54 -9.97
CA CYS A 157 -9.30 -3.71 -11.15
C CYS A 157 -7.96 -3.45 -11.84
N VAL A 158 -7.97 -3.52 -13.17
CA VAL A 158 -6.88 -3.02 -14.03
C VAL A 158 -7.35 -1.72 -14.67
N VAL A 159 -6.76 -0.62 -14.26
CA VAL A 159 -7.13 0.73 -14.72
C VAL A 159 -6.26 1.06 -15.93
N VAL A 160 -6.90 1.13 -17.09
CA VAL A 160 -6.23 1.32 -18.40
C VAL A 160 -6.45 2.73 -18.98
N ASN A 161 -7.44 3.47 -18.44
CA ASN A 161 -7.77 4.83 -18.84
C ASN A 161 -7.86 5.73 -17.61
N ASP A 162 -7.81 7.04 -17.83
CA ASP A 162 -7.97 8.03 -16.78
C ASP A 162 -9.30 7.88 -16.04
N VAL A 163 -9.25 8.07 -14.73
CA VAL A 163 -10.41 7.98 -13.84
C VAL A 163 -10.77 9.39 -13.36
N PRO A 164 -11.95 9.91 -13.68
CA PRO A 164 -12.37 11.24 -13.26
C PRO A 164 -12.49 11.40 -11.74
N ASP A 165 -12.51 12.64 -11.27
CA ASP A 165 -12.74 12.98 -9.86
C ASP A 165 -14.05 12.35 -9.36
N GLY A 166 -14.00 11.75 -8.16
CA GLY A 166 -15.15 11.12 -7.50
C GLY A 166 -15.67 9.84 -8.14
N ALA A 167 -15.09 9.39 -9.25
CA ALA A 167 -15.53 8.19 -9.94
C ALA A 167 -15.13 6.90 -9.20
N THR A 168 -15.89 5.83 -9.46
CA THR A 168 -15.58 4.49 -8.95
C THR A 168 -15.33 3.54 -10.11
N CYS A 169 -14.13 2.98 -10.17
CA CYS A 169 -13.76 1.95 -11.13
C CYS A 169 -13.93 0.56 -10.49
N VAL A 170 -14.73 -0.31 -11.13
CA VAL A 170 -15.02 -1.66 -10.65
C VAL A 170 -14.92 -2.67 -11.79
N ILE A 171 -14.58 -3.91 -11.47
CA ILE A 171 -14.63 -5.03 -12.42
C ILE A 171 -16.08 -5.47 -12.64
N GLN A 172 -16.34 -6.14 -13.76
CA GLN A 172 -17.63 -6.80 -14.00
C GLN A 172 -17.86 -7.91 -12.97
N LYS A 173 -19.14 -8.13 -12.61
CA LYS A 173 -19.51 -9.23 -11.73
C LYS A 173 -19.11 -10.57 -12.37
N PRO A 174 -18.57 -11.52 -11.60
CA PRO A 174 -18.24 -12.84 -12.12
C PRO A 174 -19.52 -13.56 -12.60
N ARG A 175 -19.40 -14.26 -13.73
CA ARG A 175 -20.47 -15.14 -14.22
C ARG A 175 -20.30 -16.53 -13.63
N ILE A 176 -21.32 -17.03 -12.96
CA ILE A 176 -21.37 -18.42 -12.46
C ILE A 176 -21.89 -19.29 -13.57
N ILE A 177 -21.13 -20.30 -13.97
CA ILE A 177 -21.53 -21.30 -14.94
C ILE A 177 -21.79 -22.59 -14.17
N MET A 178 -23.02 -23.05 -14.19
CA MET A 178 -23.38 -24.36 -13.65
C MET A 178 -22.99 -25.41 -14.70
N VAL A 179 -22.12 -26.33 -14.31
CA VAL A 179 -21.78 -27.50 -15.14
C VAL A 179 -22.76 -28.62 -14.74
N ASP A 180 -23.62 -29.02 -15.67
CA ASP A 180 -24.50 -30.21 -15.48
C ASP A 180 -23.60 -31.45 -15.43
N LYS A 181 -23.67 -32.18 -14.32
CA LYS A 181 -22.89 -33.42 -14.11
C LYS A 181 -23.29 -34.57 -15.03
N ASP A 182 -24.37 -34.41 -15.81
CA ASP A 182 -24.90 -35.45 -16.68
C ASP A 182 -24.28 -35.48 -18.11
N THR A 183 -23.41 -34.48 -18.43
CA THR A 183 -22.76 -34.42 -19.76
C THR A 183 -21.40 -35.13 -19.83
N GLU A 184 -20.89 -35.71 -18.74
CA GLU A 184 -19.63 -36.51 -18.77
C GLU A 184 -19.77 -37.98 -19.15
N LYS A 185 -20.94 -38.42 -19.68
CA LYS A 185 -21.19 -39.82 -20.11
C LYS A 185 -21.40 -39.92 -21.60
N VAL A 186 -20.57 -39.32 -22.40
CA VAL A 186 -20.47 -39.71 -23.82
C VAL A 186 -19.03 -39.60 -24.26
N ASP A 187 -18.55 -40.75 -24.78
CA ASP A 187 -17.31 -41.07 -25.50
C ASP A 187 -16.20 -41.67 -24.63
N MET A 188 -16.39 -42.96 -24.37
CA MET A 188 -15.33 -43.95 -24.44
C MET A 188 -15.53 -44.80 -25.71
#